data_884875299a97f8c4c5002485ed6eea5a
#
_entry.id   884875299a97f8c4c5002485ed6eea5a
#
_cell.length_a   1.000
_cell.length_b   1.000
_cell.length_c   1.000
_cell.angle_alpha   90.00
_cell.angle_beta   90.00
_cell.angle_gamma   90.00
#
_symmetry.space_group_name_H-M   'P 1'
#
loop_
_entity.id
_entity.type
_entity.pdbx_description
1 polymer ?
#
loop_
_entity_poly.entity_id
_entity_poly.type
_entity_poly.pdbx_seq_one_letter_code
_entity_poly.pdbx_strand_id
1 'polypeptide(L)' 'MENEKYYIAVNVGGRYPLLKTPQDYTEYFNEALSFRDLYAVLRYIEKHGLERIVIAVIKR' A
#
# COMPACT_ATOMS: atom_id res chain seq x y z
N MET A 1 -9.18 12.85 16.83
CA MET A 1 -8.96 11.98 16.57
C MET A 1 -8.38 11.66 15.43
N GLU A 2 -7.66 10.92 15.27
CA GLU A 2 -7.08 10.76 14.27
C GLU A 2 -7.42 9.75 13.50
N ASN A 3 -7.36 9.72 12.35
CA ASN A 3 -7.72 8.71 11.44
C ASN A 3 -6.50 8.28 10.69
N GLU A 4 -5.57 7.82 11.47
CA GLU A 4 -4.35 7.34 10.85
C GLU A 4 -4.65 6.12 10.00
N LYS A 5 -4.05 6.08 8.84
CA LYS A 5 -4.24 4.97 7.91
C LYS A 5 -2.89 4.48 7.41
N TYR A 6 -2.88 3.26 6.91
CA TYR A 6 -1.68 2.66 6.36
C TYR A 6 -1.83 2.51 4.86
N TYR A 7 -0.73 2.79 4.16
CA TYR A 7 -0.69 2.70 2.70
C TYR A 7 0.49 1.84 2.31
N ILE A 8 0.41 1.22 1.14
CA ILE A 8 1.47 0.33 0.69
C ILE A 8 2.21 1.00 -0.45
N ALA A 9 3.52 1.19 -0.27
CA ALA A 9 4.38 1.71 -1.32
C ALA A 9 5.06 0.55 -2.01
N VAL A 10 5.08 0.59 -3.33
CA VAL A 10 5.62 -0.51 -4.11
C VAL A 10 6.67 0.00 -5.09
N ASN A 11 7.46 -0.91 -5.62
CA ASN A 11 8.47 -0.59 -6.63
C ASN A 11 7.96 -1.08 -7.98
N VAL A 12 7.74 -0.15 -8.90
CA VAL A 12 7.27 -0.49 -10.24
C VAL A 12 8.20 0.19 -11.23
N GLY A 13 9.09 -0.58 -11.82
CA GLY A 13 10.01 -0.06 -12.82
C GLY A 13 10.91 1.06 -12.31
N GLY A 14 11.34 0.97 -11.06
CA GLY A 14 12.19 2.01 -10.48
C GLY A 14 11.44 3.19 -9.92
N ARG A 15 10.12 3.19 -10.00
CA ARG A 15 9.28 4.23 -9.41
C ARG A 15 8.64 3.65 -8.15
N TYR A 16 8.21 4.54 -7.27
CA TYR A 16 7.70 4.10 -5.98
C TYR A 16 6.32 4.64 -5.69
N PRO A 17 5.32 4.24 -6.49
CA PRO A 17 3.95 4.71 -6.26
C PRO A 17 3.30 3.96 -5.10
N LEU A 18 2.10 4.42 -4.75
CA LEU A 18 1.28 3.74 -3.77
C LEU A 18 0.40 2.71 -4.47
N LEU A 19 0.08 1.65 -3.76
CA LEU A 19 -0.79 0.62 -4.31
C LEU A 19 -2.24 1.11 -4.28
N LYS A 20 -2.93 0.98 -5.40
CA LYS A 20 -4.33 1.35 -5.49
C LYS A 20 -5.21 0.11 -5.55
N THR A 21 -4.84 -0.83 -6.41
CA THR A 21 -5.43 -2.17 -6.43
C THR A 21 -4.27 -3.13 -6.60
N PRO A 22 -4.46 -4.44 -6.54
CA PRO A 22 -3.34 -5.35 -6.75
C PRO A 22 -2.64 -5.16 -8.08
N GLN A 23 -3.30 -4.48 -9.04
CA GLN A 23 -2.73 -4.29 -10.36
C GLN A 23 -2.61 -2.83 -10.77
N ASP A 24 -3.04 -1.90 -9.92
CA ASP A 24 -2.99 -0.49 -10.24
C ASP A 24 -2.26 0.29 -9.19
N TYR A 25 -1.67 1.41 -9.59
CA TYR A 25 -0.86 2.23 -8.72
C TYR A 25 -1.25 3.70 -8.86
N THR A 26 -0.94 4.49 -7.85
CA THR A 26 -1.24 5.91 -7.88
C THR A 26 -0.19 6.66 -7.08
N GLU A 27 -0.01 7.95 -7.38
CA GLU A 27 0.89 8.78 -6.62
C GLU A 27 0.15 9.64 -5.61
N TYR A 28 -1.17 9.49 -5.53
CA TYR A 28 -1.98 10.33 -4.66
C TYR A 28 -2.57 9.53 -3.51
N PHE A 29 -2.36 10.00 -2.29
CA PHE A 29 -2.86 9.28 -1.12
C PHE A 29 -4.38 9.17 -1.10
N ASN A 30 -5.07 10.17 -1.62
CA ASN A 30 -6.53 10.11 -1.60
C ASN A 30 -7.10 9.09 -2.59
N GLU A 31 -6.28 8.57 -3.50
CA GLU A 31 -6.71 7.55 -4.42
C GLU A 31 -6.15 6.18 -4.05
N ALA A 32 -5.21 6.14 -3.13
CA ALA A 32 -4.53 4.91 -2.80
C ALA A 32 -5.37 4.05 -1.86
N LEU A 33 -5.14 2.74 -1.93
CA LEU A 33 -5.77 1.80 -1.01
C LEU A 33 -5.26 2.08 0.39
N SER A 34 -6.16 2.17 1.35
CA SER A 34 -5.78 2.45 2.72
C SER A 34 -6.29 1.36 3.65
N PHE A 35 -5.60 1.18 4.76
CA PHE A 35 -5.94 0.15 5.74
C PHE A 35 -5.98 0.78 7.11
N ARG A 36 -6.81 0.23 7.99
CA ARG A 36 -6.95 0.76 9.32
C ARG A 36 -5.87 0.28 10.27
N ASP A 37 -5.31 -0.88 10.01
CA ASP A 37 -4.30 -1.42 10.90
C ASP A 37 -3.27 -2.20 10.10
N LEU A 38 -2.15 -2.46 10.76
CA LEU A 38 -1.03 -3.11 10.10
C LEU A 38 -1.33 -4.57 9.75
N TYR A 39 -2.16 -5.23 10.54
CA TYR A 39 -2.54 -6.60 10.25
C TYR A 39 -3.24 -6.71 8.91
N ALA A 40 -4.16 -5.76 8.64
CA ALA A 40 -4.87 -5.77 7.36
C ALA A 40 -3.90 -5.59 6.21
N VAL A 41 -2.88 -4.76 6.38
CA VAL A 41 -1.87 -4.55 5.36
C VAL A 41 -1.13 -5.86 5.08
N LEU A 42 -0.67 -6.53 6.13
CA LEU A 42 0.12 -7.74 5.96
C LEU A 42 -0.69 -8.84 5.31
N ARG A 43 -1.95 -8.97 5.70
CA ARG A 43 -2.81 -9.98 5.12
C ARG A 43 -3.09 -9.72 3.66
N TYR A 44 -3.24 -8.45 3.30
CA TYR A 44 -3.49 -8.07 1.91
C TYR A 44 -2.26 -8.39 1.05
N ILE A 45 -1.08 -8.05 1.55
CA ILE A 45 0.16 -8.34 0.83
C ILE A 45 0.30 -9.84 0.59
N GLU A 46 0.03 -10.63 1.63
CA GLU A 46 0.16 -12.06 1.51
C GLU A 46 -0.88 -12.66 0.58
N LYS A 47 -2.12 -12.19 0.70
CA LYS A 47 -3.21 -12.71 -0.10
C LYS A 47 -2.98 -12.50 -1.59
N HIS A 48 -2.40 -11.36 -1.94
CA HIS A 48 -2.21 -11.02 -3.36
C HIS A 48 -0.78 -11.25 -3.84
N GLY A 49 0.07 -11.82 -3.02
CA GLY A 49 1.42 -12.14 -3.44
C GLY A 49 2.26 -10.94 -3.78
N LEU A 50 2.13 -9.87 -3.01
CA LEU A 50 2.78 -8.59 -3.33
C LEU A 50 4.15 -8.44 -2.68
N GLU A 51 4.65 -9.47 -2.00
CA GLU A 51 5.88 -9.36 -1.22
C GLU A 51 7.08 -8.90 -2.06
N ARG A 52 7.06 -9.22 -3.34
CA ARG A 52 8.21 -8.91 -4.18
C ARG A 52 8.29 -7.44 -4.55
N ILE A 53 7.16 -6.75 -4.56
CA ILE A 53 7.16 -5.36 -5.01
C ILE A 53 6.94 -4.36 -3.88
N VAL A 54 6.50 -4.82 -2.71
CA VAL A 54 6.28 -3.92 -1.59
C VAL A 54 7.62 -3.48 -1.02
N ILE A 55 7.82 -2.17 -0.90
CA ILE A 55 9.05 -1.64 -0.34
C ILE A 55 8.85 -0.99 1.01
N ALA A 56 7.65 -0.53 1.31
CA ALA A 56 7.39 0.13 2.58
C ALA A 56 5.91 0.19 2.86
N VAL A 57 5.57 0.33 4.14
CA VAL A 57 4.22 0.60 4.57
C VAL A 57 4.25 1.98 5.19
N ILE A 58 3.42 2.88 4.71
CA ILE A 58 3.42 4.26 5.12
C ILE A 58 2.21 4.51 6.01
N LYS A 59 2.46 5.04 7.19
CA LYS A 59 1.40 5.40 8.12
C LYS A 59 1.17 6.90 8.03
N ARG A 60 -0.08 7.27 7.88
CA ARG A 60 -0.36 8.68 7.69
C ARG A 60 -1.71 9.12 8.22
#